data_bfd89fdfc3e1ad7698d6e3445b6dbf61
#
_entry.id   bfd89fdfc3e1ad7698d6e3445b6dbf61
#
_cell.length_a   1.000
_cell.length_b   1.000
_cell.length_c   1.000
_cell.angle_alpha   90.00
_cell.angle_beta   90.00
_cell.angle_gamma   90.00
#
_symmetry.space_group_name_H-M   'P 1'
#
loop_
_entity.id
_entity.type
_entity.pdbx_description
1 polymer ?
#
loop_
_entity_poly.entity_id
_entity_poly.type
_entity_poly.pdbx_seq_one_letter_code
_entity_poly.pdbx_strand_id
1 'polypeptide(L)'
;MSGKASAPSRQGLLDTNILVLRRWIDPAELPDEMAISAVTLAELSAGPHQVRPNTEQDRYDEHEERSRRTEALQRAEAEFDPVPFDAEAARIYGRVTAAVVAAARKPRRRIADLMIAATAIAEDLPLYTTNPGDYAGLEKLVRVVPVTRPPLPQENDPSR
;
A
#
# COMPACT_ATOMS: atom_id res chain seq x y z
N MET A 1 38.39 -17.68 -10.42
CA MET A 1 37.32 -16.77 -10.78
C MET A 1 36.37 -16.65 -9.56
N SER A 2 36.51 -15.59 -8.81
CA SER A 2 35.59 -15.30 -7.72
C SER A 2 34.37 -14.63 -8.32
N GLY A 3 33.35 -15.43 -8.62
CA GLY A 3 32.01 -14.90 -8.88
C GLY A 3 31.53 -14.20 -7.62
N LYS A 4 31.42 -12.87 -7.62
CA LYS A 4 30.65 -12.17 -6.61
C LYS A 4 29.23 -12.73 -6.70
N ALA A 5 28.83 -13.57 -5.72
CA ALA A 5 27.44 -13.87 -5.51
C ALA A 5 26.76 -12.53 -5.28
N SER A 6 25.94 -12.08 -6.23
CA SER A 6 25.12 -10.90 -6.04
C SER A 6 24.21 -11.16 -4.82
N ALA A 7 24.13 -10.18 -3.92
CA ALA A 7 23.20 -10.26 -2.80
C ALA A 7 21.79 -10.59 -3.33
N PRO A 8 21.01 -11.45 -2.64
CA PRO A 8 19.66 -11.76 -3.08
C PRO A 8 18.85 -10.45 -3.20
N SER A 9 18.10 -10.31 -4.31
CA SER A 9 17.25 -9.14 -4.51
C SER A 9 16.18 -9.09 -3.42
N ARG A 10 15.92 -7.88 -2.92
CA ARG A 10 14.86 -7.65 -1.94
C ARG A 10 13.51 -7.72 -2.64
N GLN A 11 12.63 -8.59 -2.17
CA GLN A 11 11.26 -8.71 -2.65
C GLN A 11 10.29 -8.11 -1.61
N GLY A 12 9.17 -7.59 -2.04
CA GLY A 12 8.17 -7.09 -1.12
C GLY A 12 6.82 -6.78 -1.78
N LEU A 13 5.78 -6.90 -0.97
CA LEU A 13 4.43 -6.46 -1.32
C LEU A 13 4.27 -5.01 -0.87
N LEU A 14 3.76 -4.16 -1.76
CA LEU A 14 3.55 -2.75 -1.48
C LEU A 14 2.13 -2.52 -0.96
N ASP A 15 2.00 -1.80 0.15
CA ASP A 15 0.71 -1.27 0.60
C ASP A 15 0.19 -0.18 -0.36
N THR A 16 -1.10 0.03 -0.40
CA THR A 16 -1.75 0.99 -1.30
C THR A 16 -1.18 2.40 -1.16
N ASN A 17 -0.87 2.84 0.05
CA ASN A 17 -0.30 4.17 0.28
C ASN A 17 1.06 4.38 -0.41
N ILE A 18 1.85 3.33 -0.59
CA ILE A 18 3.10 3.40 -1.36
C ILE A 18 2.81 3.79 -2.81
N LEU A 19 1.79 3.20 -3.44
CA LEU A 19 1.43 3.49 -4.83
C LEU A 19 0.94 4.93 -5.00
N VAL A 20 0.16 5.41 -4.05
CA VAL A 20 -0.37 6.79 -4.04
C VAL A 20 0.75 7.82 -3.88
N LEU A 21 1.74 7.55 -3.04
CA LEU A 21 2.82 8.47 -2.69
C LEU A 21 4.11 8.24 -3.48
N ARG A 22 4.14 7.27 -4.38
CA ARG A 22 5.36 6.70 -4.96
C ARG A 22 6.31 7.72 -5.58
N ARG A 23 5.79 8.72 -6.27
CA ARG A 23 6.60 9.75 -6.93
C ARG A 23 7.46 10.58 -5.95
N TRP A 24 7.08 10.61 -4.67
CA TRP A 24 7.80 11.36 -3.61
C TRP A 24 8.58 10.45 -2.66
N ILE A 25 8.46 9.13 -2.79
CA ILE A 25 9.18 8.17 -1.97
C ILE A 25 10.59 7.97 -2.54
N ASP A 26 11.59 7.89 -1.65
CA ASP A 26 12.94 7.51 -2.04
C ASP A 26 12.95 6.06 -2.56
N PRO A 27 13.32 5.83 -3.82
CA PRO A 27 13.38 4.47 -4.38
C PRO A 27 14.28 3.51 -3.61
N ALA A 28 15.28 4.01 -2.88
CA ALA A 28 16.17 3.20 -2.06
C ALA A 28 15.46 2.52 -0.88
N GLU A 29 14.31 3.05 -0.43
CA GLU A 29 13.50 2.45 0.62
C GLU A 29 12.54 1.35 0.11
N LEU A 30 12.40 1.20 -1.20
CA LEU A 30 11.53 0.21 -1.82
C LEU A 30 12.28 -1.09 -2.14
N PRO A 31 11.59 -2.24 -2.23
CA PRO A 31 12.23 -3.49 -2.62
C PRO A 31 12.64 -3.45 -4.10
N ASP A 32 13.60 -4.29 -4.46
CA ASP A 32 14.08 -4.39 -5.84
C ASP A 32 13.04 -5.06 -6.75
N GLU A 33 12.33 -6.04 -6.20
CA GLU A 33 11.20 -6.71 -6.86
C GLU A 33 9.92 -6.37 -6.08
N MET A 34 9.04 -5.65 -6.72
CA MET A 34 7.81 -5.12 -6.13
C MET A 34 6.59 -5.89 -6.62
N ALA A 35 5.69 -6.21 -5.71
CA ALA A 35 4.38 -6.77 -6.01
C ALA A 35 3.28 -5.94 -5.35
N ILE A 36 2.09 -6.01 -5.89
CA ILE A 36 0.88 -5.45 -5.28
C ILE A 36 -0.22 -6.51 -5.16
N SER A 37 -1.09 -6.34 -4.19
CA SER A 37 -2.29 -7.16 -4.02
C SER A 37 -3.40 -6.73 -4.98
N ALA A 38 -4.25 -7.67 -5.40
CA ALA A 38 -5.51 -7.34 -6.08
C ALA A 38 -6.41 -6.43 -5.23
N VAL A 39 -6.30 -6.50 -3.91
CA VAL A 39 -7.00 -5.57 -2.99
C VAL A 39 -6.50 -4.14 -3.15
N THR A 40 -5.20 -3.95 -3.30
CA THR A 40 -4.61 -2.64 -3.63
C THR A 40 -5.14 -2.11 -4.96
N LEU A 41 -5.23 -2.97 -5.98
CA LEU A 41 -5.83 -2.56 -7.26
C LEU A 41 -7.29 -2.15 -7.08
N ALA A 42 -8.07 -2.87 -6.26
CA ALA A 42 -9.45 -2.50 -5.97
C ALA A 42 -9.57 -1.13 -5.30
N GLU A 43 -8.71 -0.83 -4.33
CA GLU A 43 -8.66 0.49 -3.68
C GLU A 43 -8.29 1.60 -4.67
N LEU A 44 -7.29 1.38 -5.50
CA LEU A 44 -6.88 2.34 -6.54
C LEU A 44 -7.99 2.56 -7.57
N SER A 45 -8.70 1.50 -7.95
CA SER A 45 -9.82 1.56 -8.90
C SER A 45 -11.01 2.36 -8.35
N ALA A 46 -11.26 2.25 -7.04
CA ALA A 46 -12.31 3.00 -6.36
C ALA A 46 -11.93 4.49 -6.17
N GLY A 47 -10.65 4.78 -6.05
CA GLY A 47 -10.14 6.12 -5.70
C GLY A 47 -10.72 7.26 -6.51
N PRO A 48 -10.71 7.24 -7.86
CA PRO A 48 -11.27 8.32 -8.68
C PRO A 48 -12.75 8.58 -8.46
N HIS A 49 -13.50 7.57 -8.03
CA HIS A 49 -14.95 7.63 -7.78
C HIS A 49 -15.28 8.09 -6.35
N GLN A 50 -14.30 8.17 -5.47
CA GLN A 50 -14.44 8.56 -4.07
C GLN A 50 -13.93 9.98 -3.80
N VAL A 51 -13.66 10.75 -4.85
CA VAL A 51 -13.29 12.16 -4.73
C VAL A 51 -14.50 12.94 -4.25
N ARG A 52 -14.33 13.67 -3.14
CA ARG A 52 -15.41 14.51 -2.62
C ARG A 52 -15.67 15.71 -3.53
N PRO A 53 -16.93 16.19 -3.63
CA PRO A 53 -17.25 17.40 -4.37
C PRO A 53 -16.58 18.64 -3.74
N ASN A 54 -16.23 19.62 -4.58
CA ASN A 54 -15.80 20.93 -4.12
C ASN A 54 -16.91 21.67 -3.39
N THR A 55 -16.53 22.39 -2.34
CA THR A 55 -17.37 23.43 -1.73
C THR A 55 -16.75 24.80 -2.01
N GLU A 56 -17.55 25.88 -1.94
CA GLU A 56 -17.08 27.25 -2.20
C GLU A 56 -15.95 27.71 -1.27
N GLN A 57 -15.75 27.01 -0.14
CA GLN A 57 -14.74 27.31 0.88
C GLN A 57 -13.48 26.47 0.75
N ASP A 58 -13.47 25.49 -0.16
CA ASP A 58 -12.35 24.56 -0.34
C ASP A 58 -11.29 25.15 -1.26
N ARG A 59 -10.04 25.10 -0.80
CA ARG A 59 -8.86 25.25 -1.69
C ARG A 59 -8.49 23.96 -2.42
N TYR A 60 -9.38 23.01 -2.40
CA TYR A 60 -9.25 21.67 -2.96
C TYR A 60 -9.77 21.67 -4.39
N ASP A 61 -8.96 21.17 -5.32
CA ASP A 61 -9.37 20.99 -6.71
C ASP A 61 -9.82 19.54 -6.94
N GLU A 62 -11.14 19.35 -7.06
CA GLU A 62 -11.76 18.05 -7.32
C GLU A 62 -11.23 17.39 -8.59
N HIS A 63 -11.04 18.18 -9.66
CA HIS A 63 -10.58 17.64 -10.94
C HIS A 63 -9.13 17.21 -10.88
N GLU A 64 -8.30 17.99 -10.23
CA GLU A 64 -6.88 17.67 -10.02
C GLU A 64 -6.72 16.41 -9.15
N GLU A 65 -7.50 16.29 -8.09
CA GLU A 65 -7.47 15.11 -7.24
C GLU A 65 -7.94 13.85 -7.97
N ARG A 66 -9.00 13.94 -8.75
CA ARG A 66 -9.47 12.83 -9.60
C ARG A 66 -8.43 12.43 -10.62
N SER A 67 -7.76 13.39 -11.23
CA SER A 67 -6.68 13.14 -12.18
C SER A 67 -5.51 12.42 -11.53
N ARG A 68 -5.09 12.83 -10.34
CA ARG A 68 -4.01 12.16 -9.58
C ARG A 68 -4.36 10.71 -9.25
N ARG A 69 -5.58 10.44 -8.82
CA ARG A 69 -6.04 9.09 -8.50
C ARG A 69 -6.14 8.20 -9.73
N THR A 70 -6.63 8.76 -10.83
CA THR A 70 -6.68 8.06 -12.12
C THR A 70 -5.29 7.73 -12.62
N GLU A 71 -4.35 8.65 -12.50
CA GLU A 71 -2.96 8.46 -12.90
C GLU A 71 -2.26 7.38 -12.06
N ALA A 72 -2.49 7.35 -10.75
CA ALA A 72 -1.96 6.32 -9.87
C ALA A 72 -2.49 4.92 -10.24
N LEU A 73 -3.79 4.82 -10.55
CA LEU A 73 -4.41 3.58 -11.04
C LEU A 73 -3.79 3.12 -12.37
N GLN A 74 -3.66 4.01 -13.34
CA GLN A 74 -3.11 3.68 -14.65
C GLN A 74 -1.66 3.22 -14.56
N ARG A 75 -0.85 3.85 -13.72
CA ARG A 75 0.54 3.42 -13.48
C ARG A 75 0.60 2.04 -12.84
N ALA A 76 -0.25 1.76 -11.86
CA ALA A 76 -0.29 0.46 -11.22
C ALA A 76 -0.68 -0.65 -12.20
N GLU A 77 -1.69 -0.42 -13.05
CA GLU A 77 -2.11 -1.38 -14.08
C GLU A 77 -1.04 -1.61 -15.15
N ALA A 78 -0.26 -0.58 -15.49
CA ALA A 78 0.82 -0.70 -16.47
C ALA A 78 2.06 -1.42 -15.93
N GLU A 79 2.32 -1.35 -14.63
CA GLU A 79 3.55 -1.85 -14.00
C GLU A 79 3.38 -3.22 -13.35
N PHE A 80 2.21 -3.54 -12.81
CA PHE A 80 2.01 -4.73 -11.99
C PHE A 80 0.99 -5.70 -12.57
N ASP A 81 1.26 -6.99 -12.35
CA ASP A 81 0.28 -8.05 -12.41
C ASP A 81 -0.12 -8.37 -10.95
N PRO A 82 -1.31 -7.94 -10.50
CA PRO A 82 -1.65 -8.00 -9.09
C PRO A 82 -1.78 -9.43 -8.57
N VAL A 83 -1.26 -9.68 -7.38
CA VAL A 83 -1.40 -10.96 -6.70
C VAL A 83 -2.86 -11.14 -6.27
N PRO A 84 -3.53 -12.23 -6.70
CA PRO A 84 -4.93 -12.44 -6.37
C PRO A 84 -5.13 -12.72 -4.87
N PHE A 85 -6.26 -12.27 -4.33
CA PHE A 85 -6.75 -12.68 -3.03
C PHE A 85 -7.47 -14.02 -3.18
N ASP A 86 -6.69 -15.09 -3.10
CA ASP A 86 -7.17 -16.45 -3.33
C ASP A 86 -7.71 -17.13 -2.05
N ALA A 87 -8.05 -18.41 -2.14
CA ALA A 87 -8.58 -19.16 -1.01
C ALA A 87 -7.57 -19.31 0.14
N GLU A 88 -6.27 -19.40 -0.17
CA GLU A 88 -5.22 -19.45 0.84
C GLU A 88 -5.13 -18.12 1.60
N ALA A 89 -5.08 -17.00 0.89
CA ALA A 89 -5.10 -15.66 1.49
C ALA A 89 -6.36 -15.45 2.33
N ALA A 90 -7.51 -15.94 1.87
CA ALA A 90 -8.77 -15.85 2.62
C ALA A 90 -8.72 -16.61 3.95
N ARG A 91 -8.12 -17.81 3.98
CA ARG A 91 -7.93 -18.57 5.24
C ARG A 91 -6.94 -17.87 6.18
N ILE A 92 -5.87 -17.30 5.63
CA ILE A 92 -4.89 -16.53 6.40
C ILE A 92 -5.53 -15.26 6.98
N TYR A 93 -6.44 -14.63 6.25
CA TYR A 93 -7.21 -13.49 6.74
C TYR A 93 -7.94 -13.80 8.06
N GLY A 94 -8.46 -14.99 8.24
CA GLY A 94 -9.06 -15.43 9.51
C GLY A 94 -8.06 -15.37 10.66
N ARG A 95 -6.83 -15.85 10.46
CA ARG A 95 -5.75 -15.80 11.47
C ARG A 95 -5.27 -14.37 11.74
N VAL A 96 -5.17 -13.56 10.72
CA VAL A 96 -4.84 -12.13 10.83
C VAL A 96 -5.90 -11.39 11.67
N THR A 97 -7.17 -11.64 11.38
CA THR A 97 -8.28 -11.07 12.16
C THR A 97 -8.23 -11.50 13.62
N ALA A 98 -7.96 -12.78 13.91
CA ALA A 98 -7.82 -13.29 15.26
C ALA A 98 -6.69 -12.58 16.03
N ALA A 99 -5.54 -12.34 15.39
CA ALA A 99 -4.41 -11.62 15.99
C ALA A 99 -4.77 -10.16 16.32
N VAL A 100 -5.51 -9.48 15.43
CA VAL A 100 -5.97 -8.09 15.65
C VAL A 100 -6.95 -8.02 16.82
N VAL A 101 -7.89 -8.94 16.90
CA VAL A 101 -8.84 -9.04 18.02
C VAL A 101 -8.12 -9.32 19.34
N ALA A 102 -7.15 -10.24 19.34
CA ALA A 102 -6.34 -10.53 20.52
C ALA A 102 -5.53 -9.33 21.00
N ALA A 103 -5.12 -8.44 20.09
CA ALA A 103 -4.46 -7.18 20.41
C ALA A 103 -5.42 -6.05 20.82
N ALA A 104 -6.70 -6.36 21.08
CA ALA A 104 -7.76 -5.41 21.42
C ALA A 104 -7.98 -4.30 20.37
N ARG A 105 -7.78 -4.63 19.08
CA ARG A 105 -7.98 -3.72 17.96
C ARG A 105 -9.29 -4.04 17.23
N LYS A 106 -9.78 -3.07 16.45
CA LYS A 106 -11.05 -3.18 15.72
C LYS A 106 -10.80 -3.56 14.25
N PRO A 107 -11.04 -4.83 13.85
CA PRO A 107 -10.76 -5.29 12.48
C PRO A 107 -11.64 -4.62 11.42
N ARG A 108 -12.89 -4.26 11.76
CA ARG A 108 -13.86 -3.71 10.80
C ARG A 108 -13.45 -2.40 10.13
N ARG A 109 -12.56 -1.62 10.74
CA ARG A 109 -12.07 -0.35 10.16
C ARG A 109 -10.91 -0.54 9.18
N ARG A 110 -10.38 -1.75 9.05
CA ARG A 110 -9.13 -2.05 8.35
C ARG A 110 -9.21 -3.31 7.49
N ILE A 111 -10.37 -3.62 6.97
CA ILE A 111 -10.59 -4.86 6.21
C ILE A 111 -9.60 -4.96 5.05
N ALA A 112 -9.44 -3.90 4.25
CA ALA A 112 -8.51 -3.90 3.12
C ALA A 112 -7.06 -4.11 3.57
N ASP A 113 -6.61 -3.43 4.63
CA ASP A 113 -5.25 -3.60 5.17
C ASP A 113 -5.00 -5.03 5.63
N LEU A 114 -5.98 -5.64 6.31
CA LEU A 114 -5.87 -7.03 6.78
C LEU A 114 -5.86 -8.03 5.61
N MET A 115 -6.58 -7.76 4.54
CA MET A 115 -6.53 -8.57 3.31
C MET A 115 -5.19 -8.42 2.59
N ILE A 116 -4.61 -7.24 2.56
CA ILE A 116 -3.27 -7.00 2.03
C ILE A 116 -2.22 -7.76 2.86
N ALA A 117 -2.29 -7.68 4.18
CA ALA A 117 -1.41 -8.43 5.08
C ALA A 117 -1.54 -9.94 4.87
N ALA A 118 -2.75 -10.45 4.72
CA ALA A 118 -3.00 -11.87 4.43
C ALA A 118 -2.37 -12.30 3.10
N THR A 119 -2.43 -11.46 2.08
CA THR A 119 -1.78 -11.70 0.79
C THR A 119 -0.26 -11.75 0.94
N ALA A 120 0.34 -10.83 1.68
CA ALA A 120 1.78 -10.82 1.94
C ALA A 120 2.23 -12.11 2.65
N ILE A 121 1.47 -12.58 3.64
CA ILE A 121 1.74 -13.82 4.35
C ILE A 121 1.62 -15.03 3.42
N ALA A 122 0.58 -15.09 2.60
CA ALA A 122 0.36 -16.19 1.65
C ALA A 122 1.50 -16.32 0.64
N GLU A 123 2.07 -15.20 0.21
CA GLU A 123 3.18 -15.12 -0.74
C GLU A 123 4.57 -15.14 -0.07
N ASP A 124 4.61 -15.22 1.26
CA ASP A 124 5.87 -15.13 2.03
C ASP A 124 6.69 -13.88 1.68
N LEU A 125 6.03 -12.74 1.58
CA LEU A 125 6.63 -11.46 1.27
C LEU A 125 6.56 -10.51 2.46
N PRO A 126 7.60 -9.70 2.70
CA PRO A 126 7.50 -8.56 3.61
C PRO A 126 6.52 -7.52 3.04
N LEU A 127 5.84 -6.80 3.91
CA LEU A 127 4.89 -5.75 3.58
C LEU A 127 5.53 -4.38 3.78
N TYR A 128 5.65 -3.61 2.71
CA TYR A 128 6.17 -2.24 2.71
C TYR A 128 5.02 -1.25 2.86
N THR A 129 5.11 -0.36 3.83
CA THR A 129 4.05 0.62 4.12
C THR A 129 4.59 1.92 4.71
N THR A 130 3.94 3.03 4.40
CA THR A 130 4.22 4.31 5.07
C THR A 130 3.48 4.45 6.40
N ASN A 131 2.54 3.54 6.72
CA ASN A 131 1.76 3.52 7.95
C ASN A 131 1.94 2.19 8.72
N PRO A 132 3.12 1.90 9.27
CA PRO A 132 3.36 0.62 9.95
C PRO A 132 2.44 0.40 11.14
N GLY A 133 1.94 1.47 11.78
CA GLY A 133 0.98 1.39 12.87
C GLY A 133 -0.35 0.73 12.51
N ASP A 134 -0.73 0.74 11.23
CA ASP A 134 -1.95 0.07 10.75
C ASP A 134 -1.86 -1.46 10.87
N TYR A 135 -0.65 -1.99 10.95
CA TYR A 135 -0.36 -3.42 11.04
C TYR A 135 0.13 -3.85 12.44
N ALA A 136 -0.02 -2.98 13.44
CA ALA A 136 0.34 -3.32 14.81
C ALA A 136 -0.50 -4.50 15.33
N GLY A 137 0.15 -5.44 16.00
CA GLY A 137 -0.43 -6.71 16.43
C GLY A 137 -0.16 -7.86 15.46
N LEU A 138 0.41 -7.61 14.28
CA LEU A 138 0.71 -8.61 13.26
C LEU A 138 2.22 -8.95 13.15
N GLU A 139 3.04 -8.45 14.04
CA GLU A 139 4.51 -8.53 13.98
C GLU A 139 5.04 -9.97 13.96
N LYS A 140 4.28 -10.90 14.54
CA LYS A 140 4.62 -12.34 14.54
C LYS A 140 4.18 -13.08 13.28
N LEU A 141 3.31 -12.47 12.46
CA LEU A 141 2.72 -13.10 11.29
C LEU A 141 3.32 -12.58 9.99
N VAL A 142 3.63 -11.30 9.91
CA VAL A 142 4.17 -10.64 8.73
C VAL A 142 5.28 -9.68 9.12
N ARG A 143 6.35 -9.67 8.31
CA ARG A 143 7.39 -8.65 8.43
C ARG A 143 6.89 -7.35 7.78
N VAL A 144 6.70 -6.33 8.59
CA VAL A 144 6.34 -4.99 8.14
C VAL A 144 7.62 -4.15 7.98
N VAL A 145 7.84 -3.61 6.80
CA VAL A 145 8.98 -2.76 6.49
C VAL A 145 8.47 -1.32 6.38
N PRO A 146 8.82 -0.45 7.34
CA PRO A 146 8.38 0.93 7.29
C PRO A 146 9.10 1.69 6.18
N VAL A 147 8.34 2.50 5.44
CA VAL A 147 8.84 3.43 4.44
C VAL A 147 8.55 4.85 4.93
N THR A 148 9.51 5.74 4.81
CA THR A 148 9.34 7.13 5.25
C THR A 148 8.23 7.80 4.45
N ARG A 149 7.22 8.31 5.15
CA ARG A 149 6.14 9.05 4.51
C ARG A 149 6.69 10.39 4.02
N PRO A 150 6.66 10.66 2.71
CA PRO A 150 7.15 11.92 2.18
C PRO A 150 6.22 13.07 2.62
N PRO A 151 6.77 14.28 2.81
CA PRO A 151 5.93 15.46 2.97
C PRO A 151 5.16 15.68 1.68
N LEU A 152 3.83 15.82 1.79
CA LEU A 152 3.02 16.23 0.65
C LEU A 152 3.42 17.66 0.27
N PRO A 153 3.50 17.99 -1.04
CA PRO A 153 3.67 19.36 -1.46
C PRO A 153 2.55 20.19 -0.81
N GLN A 154 2.92 21.18 -0.02
CA GLN A 154 1.93 22.10 0.51
C GLN A 154 1.32 22.85 -0.67
N GLU A 155 -0.01 22.85 -0.77
CA GLU A 155 -0.77 23.58 -1.80
C GLU A 155 -0.61 25.12 -1.71
N ASN A 156 0.35 25.61 -0.93
CA ASN A 156 0.61 27.02 -0.71
C ASN A 156 2.11 27.34 -0.81
N ASP A 157 2.67 27.26 -2.00
CA ASP A 157 3.83 28.08 -2.33
C ASP A 157 3.38 29.17 -3.31
N PRO A 158 3.14 30.42 -2.87
CA PRO A 158 2.75 31.51 -3.76
C PRO A 158 3.88 31.99 -4.68
N SER A 159 5.02 31.28 -4.71
CA SER A 159 6.21 31.67 -5.46
C SER A 159 6.48 30.78 -6.69
N ARG A 160 5.45 30.08 -7.21
CA ARG A 160 5.57 29.38 -8.48
C ARG A 160 4.51 29.81 -9.48
#